data_ca5e7e7f46097ced1339d65c37ea0517
#
_entry.id   ca5e7e7f46097ced1339d65c37ea0517
#
_cell.length_a   1.000
_cell.length_b   1.000
_cell.length_c   1.000
_cell.angle_alpha   90.00
_cell.angle_beta   90.00
_cell.angle_gamma   90.00
#
_symmetry.space_group_name_H-M   'P 1'
#
loop_
_entity.id
_entity.type
_entity.pdbx_description
1 polymer ?
#
loop_
_entity_poly.entity_id
_entity_poly.type
_entity_poly.pdbx_seq_one_letter_code
_entity_poly.pdbx_strand_id
1 'polypeptide(L)'
;LIHLKFKDKEEILLNNPVELNNYLSSGTVKGMITFTLAQEVLQSGGYMVIDEVENHFNKEIVITLIRFFMDSRLNKNGGTLIFSTHYPELLDEYDRNDSIFITRNRNGITVENLSNILKRNDIKKSDAYQSGFLEGTTPTYEAHMRLKKSIALALM
;
A
#
# COMPACT_ATOMS: atom_id res chain seq x y z
N LEU A 1 6.66 23.91 17.39
CA LEU A 1 7.93 24.26 16.75
C LEU A 1 8.57 22.96 16.25
N ILE A 2 8.94 22.89 14.97
CA ILE A 2 9.58 21.72 14.37
C ILE A 2 11.03 22.07 14.14
N HIS A 3 11.94 21.22 14.62
CA HIS A 3 13.36 21.33 14.46
C HIS A 3 13.82 20.43 13.30
N LEU A 4 14.24 21.02 12.19
CA LEU A 4 14.76 20.31 11.04
C LEU A 4 16.28 20.45 11.00
N LYS A 5 16.99 19.33 11.22
CA LYS A 5 18.45 19.29 11.24
C LYS A 5 18.97 18.35 10.17
N PHE A 6 19.72 18.89 9.23
CA PHE A 6 20.47 18.10 8.26
C PHE A 6 21.89 17.88 8.77
N LYS A 7 22.50 16.77 8.34
CA LYS A 7 23.88 16.47 8.67
C LYS A 7 24.79 17.63 8.19
N ASP A 8 25.63 18.11 9.08
CA ASP A 8 26.63 19.17 8.81
C ASP A 8 26.04 20.52 8.34
N LYS A 9 24.79 20.81 8.70
CA LYS A 9 24.12 22.10 8.41
C LYS A 9 23.50 22.69 9.67
N GLU A 10 23.19 23.99 9.60
CA GLU A 10 22.45 24.69 10.64
C GLU A 10 21.04 24.12 10.80
N GLU A 11 20.53 24.22 12.01
CA GLU A 11 19.18 23.81 12.35
C GLU A 11 18.17 24.84 11.82
N ILE A 12 17.09 24.36 11.20
CA ILE A 12 16.00 25.18 10.69
C ILE A 12 14.82 25.01 11.64
N LEU A 13 14.31 26.11 12.14
CA LEU A 13 13.12 26.14 13.00
C LEU A 13 11.88 26.49 12.16
N LEU A 14 10.90 25.59 12.17
CA LEU A 14 9.65 25.76 11.43
C LEU A 14 8.49 25.91 12.40
N ASN A 15 7.61 26.85 12.15
CA ASN A 15 6.45 27.12 12.97
C ASN A 15 5.22 26.27 12.56
N ASN A 16 5.22 25.79 11.32
CA ASN A 16 4.11 25.05 10.74
C ASN A 16 4.61 23.79 10.02
N PRO A 17 3.98 22.61 10.22
CA PRO A 17 4.30 21.39 9.48
C PRO A 17 4.23 21.53 7.95
N VAL A 18 3.39 22.43 7.43
CA VAL A 18 3.27 22.69 5.98
C VAL A 18 4.58 23.22 5.39
N GLU A 19 5.37 23.95 6.18
CA GLU A 19 6.68 24.46 5.75
C GLU A 19 7.70 23.37 5.46
N LEU A 20 7.51 22.14 5.98
CA LEU A 20 8.35 20.98 5.67
C LEU A 20 8.42 20.70 4.16
N ASN A 21 7.33 20.97 3.42
CA ASN A 21 7.30 20.78 1.96
C ASN A 21 8.29 21.67 1.20
N ASN A 22 8.79 22.74 1.81
CA ASN A 22 9.81 23.61 1.21
C ASN A 22 11.22 23.01 1.31
N TYR A 23 11.44 22.05 2.21
CA TYR A 23 12.74 21.48 2.54
C TYR A 23 12.86 19.99 2.24
N LEU A 24 11.72 19.27 2.23
CA LEU A 24 11.65 17.82 2.10
C LEU A 24 10.79 17.42 0.90
N SER A 25 11.07 16.26 0.34
CA SER A 25 10.20 15.69 -0.70
C SER A 25 8.80 15.38 -0.14
N SER A 26 7.79 15.42 -0.99
CA SER A 26 6.42 15.09 -0.61
C SER A 26 6.30 13.66 -0.03
N GLY A 27 7.09 12.71 -0.55
CA GLY A 27 7.15 11.35 -0.01
C GLY A 27 7.75 11.32 1.40
N THR A 28 8.78 12.12 1.68
CA THR A 28 9.37 12.23 3.02
C THR A 28 8.37 12.79 4.03
N VAL A 29 7.68 13.89 3.68
CA VAL A 29 6.67 14.51 4.55
C VAL A 29 5.52 13.54 4.82
N LYS A 30 4.99 12.88 3.79
CA LYS A 30 3.95 11.86 3.95
C LYS A 30 4.42 10.69 4.81
N GLY A 31 5.66 10.23 4.61
CA GLY A 31 6.27 9.18 5.43
C GLY A 31 6.28 9.55 6.90
N MET A 32 6.74 10.75 7.24
CA MET A 32 6.76 11.23 8.63
C MET A 32 5.35 11.20 9.24
N ILE A 33 4.35 11.71 8.54
CA ILE A 33 2.95 11.69 9.00
C ILE A 33 2.45 10.26 9.17
N THR A 34 2.65 9.40 8.17
CA THR A 34 2.20 8.01 8.19
C THR A 34 2.80 7.22 9.35
N PHE A 35 4.11 7.34 9.58
CA PHE A 35 4.76 6.64 10.68
C PHE A 35 4.41 7.22 12.05
N THR A 36 4.13 8.52 12.16
CA THR A 36 3.62 9.13 13.40
C THR A 36 2.23 8.57 13.74
N LEU A 37 1.32 8.52 12.77
CA LEU A 37 -0.01 7.93 12.96
C LEU A 37 0.06 6.42 13.27
N ALA A 38 0.95 5.69 12.60
CA ALA A 38 1.18 4.28 12.89
C ALA A 38 1.65 4.08 14.34
N GLN A 39 2.56 4.92 14.83
CA GLN A 39 3.03 4.90 16.22
C GLN A 39 1.87 5.14 17.19
N GLU A 40 1.02 6.11 16.95
CA GLU A 40 -0.16 6.39 17.78
C GLU A 40 -1.11 5.18 17.84
N VAL A 41 -1.40 4.56 16.69
CA VAL A 41 -2.28 3.38 16.62
C VAL A 41 -1.65 2.16 17.31
N LEU A 42 -0.34 1.95 17.16
CA LEU A 42 0.37 0.86 17.85
C LEU A 42 0.40 1.06 19.38
N GLN A 43 0.44 2.31 19.85
CA GLN A 43 0.44 2.65 21.28
C GLN A 43 -0.95 2.58 21.91
N SER A 44 -1.99 3.03 21.20
CA SER A 44 -3.35 3.13 21.75
C SER A 44 -4.25 1.95 21.41
N GLY A 45 -3.89 1.14 20.41
CA GLY A 45 -4.80 0.24 19.72
C GLY A 45 -5.66 1.01 18.70
N GLY A 46 -6.62 0.35 18.08
CA GLY A 46 -7.53 0.95 17.11
C GLY A 46 -7.16 0.65 15.67
N TYR A 47 -7.55 1.53 14.75
CA TYR A 47 -7.48 1.26 13.32
C TYR A 47 -6.76 2.37 12.57
N MET A 48 -5.89 1.98 11.65
CA MET A 48 -5.30 2.85 10.64
C MET A 48 -5.75 2.38 9.26
N VAL A 49 -6.38 3.28 8.49
CA VAL A 49 -6.89 2.96 7.15
C VAL A 49 -6.12 3.79 6.13
N ILE A 50 -5.54 3.14 5.13
CA ILE A 50 -4.75 3.79 4.08
C ILE A 50 -5.23 3.28 2.71
N ASP A 51 -5.69 4.20 1.87
CA ASP A 51 -5.98 3.89 0.48
C ASP A 51 -4.71 4.05 -0.36
N GLU A 52 -4.44 3.06 -1.23
CA GLU A 52 -3.23 3.00 -2.07
C GLU A 52 -1.95 3.28 -1.26
N VAL A 53 -1.62 2.36 -0.35
CA VAL A 53 -0.50 2.49 0.60
C VAL A 53 0.84 2.77 -0.07
N GLU A 54 1.01 2.36 -1.32
CA GLU A 54 2.19 2.63 -2.15
C GLU A 54 2.31 4.06 -2.65
N ASN A 55 1.26 4.87 -2.54
CA ASN A 55 1.30 6.25 -3.01
C ASN A 55 2.39 7.05 -2.27
N HIS A 56 3.43 7.43 -3.02
CA HIS A 56 4.62 8.15 -2.56
C HIS A 56 5.64 7.34 -1.75
N PHE A 57 5.43 6.02 -1.58
CA PHE A 57 6.39 5.15 -0.90
C PHE A 57 6.97 4.11 -1.86
N ASN A 58 8.24 3.80 -1.67
CA ASN A 58 8.78 2.59 -2.27
C ASN A 58 8.28 1.35 -1.51
N LYS A 59 8.36 0.21 -2.17
CA LYS A 59 7.88 -1.06 -1.63
C LYS A 59 8.47 -1.40 -0.25
N GLU A 60 9.75 -1.12 -0.02
CA GLU A 60 10.43 -1.44 1.22
C GLU A 60 9.90 -0.65 2.43
N ILE A 61 9.49 0.60 2.20
CA ILE A 61 8.85 1.43 3.24
C ILE A 61 7.48 0.85 3.58
N VAL A 62 6.71 0.44 2.58
CA VAL A 62 5.38 -0.20 2.79
C VAL A 62 5.52 -1.50 3.56
N ILE A 63 6.47 -2.37 3.17
CA ILE A 63 6.76 -3.62 3.86
C ILE A 63 7.15 -3.35 5.32
N THR A 64 7.97 -2.35 5.56
CA THR A 64 8.37 -1.97 6.92
C THR A 64 7.17 -1.56 7.77
N LEU A 65 6.27 -0.74 7.22
CA LEU A 65 5.04 -0.34 7.90
C LEU A 65 4.16 -1.55 8.25
N ILE A 66 3.93 -2.46 7.30
CA ILE A 66 3.16 -3.69 7.50
C ILE A 66 3.78 -4.53 8.63
N ARG A 67 5.10 -4.74 8.59
CA ARG A 67 5.81 -5.55 9.60
C ARG A 67 5.72 -4.96 11.00
N PHE A 68 5.62 -3.64 11.17
CA PHE A 68 5.40 -3.03 12.48
C PHE A 68 4.06 -3.46 13.09
N PHE A 69 3.01 -3.53 12.29
CA PHE A 69 1.70 -4.01 12.76
C PHE A 69 1.66 -5.53 12.99
N MET A 70 2.50 -6.30 12.31
CA MET A 70 2.61 -7.75 12.48
C MET A 70 3.52 -8.16 13.66
N ASP A 71 4.43 -7.30 14.11
CA ASP A 71 5.33 -7.61 15.23
C ASP A 71 4.60 -7.46 16.57
N SER A 72 4.32 -8.57 17.22
CA SER A 72 3.64 -8.61 18.54
C SER A 72 4.38 -7.88 19.65
N ARG A 73 5.68 -7.62 19.50
CA ARG A 73 6.48 -6.84 20.46
C ARG A 73 6.21 -5.35 20.35
N LEU A 74 5.90 -4.88 19.12
CA LEU A 74 5.55 -3.50 18.82
C LEU A 74 4.05 -3.27 18.98
N ASN A 75 3.23 -4.16 18.43
CA ASN A 75 1.78 -4.08 18.42
C ASN A 75 1.15 -4.78 19.63
N LYS A 76 1.46 -4.31 20.84
CA LYS A 76 0.97 -4.89 22.09
C LYS A 76 -0.50 -4.61 22.36
N ASN A 77 -1.02 -3.52 21.81
CA ASN A 77 -2.38 -3.04 22.09
C ASN A 77 -3.36 -3.38 20.96
N GLY A 78 -2.96 -4.23 20.00
CA GLY A 78 -3.85 -4.75 18.95
C GLY A 78 -4.22 -3.70 17.89
N GLY A 79 -3.34 -2.75 17.60
CA GLY A 79 -3.53 -1.81 16.49
C GLY A 79 -3.72 -2.57 15.17
N THR A 80 -4.64 -2.13 14.33
CA THR A 80 -4.99 -2.78 13.07
C THR A 80 -4.71 -1.86 11.90
N LEU A 81 -3.96 -2.35 10.92
CA LEU A 81 -3.72 -1.68 9.64
C LEU A 81 -4.63 -2.28 8.58
N ILE A 82 -5.44 -1.44 7.94
CA ILE A 82 -6.28 -1.77 6.79
C ILE A 82 -5.80 -0.93 5.63
N PHE A 83 -5.47 -1.55 4.49
CA PHE A 83 -5.00 -0.79 3.35
C PHE A 83 -5.42 -1.41 2.02
N SER A 84 -5.53 -0.58 0.99
CA SER A 84 -5.57 -1.02 -0.40
C SER A 84 -4.19 -0.90 -1.04
N THR A 85 -3.93 -1.72 -2.05
CA THR A 85 -2.66 -1.69 -2.80
C THR A 85 -2.79 -2.29 -4.19
N HIS A 86 -1.94 -1.82 -5.11
CA HIS A 86 -1.71 -2.41 -6.43
C HIS A 86 -0.41 -3.21 -6.50
N TYR A 87 0.35 -3.34 -5.40
CA TYR A 87 1.58 -4.14 -5.35
C TYR A 87 1.27 -5.61 -5.01
N PRO A 88 1.23 -6.51 -6.01
CA PRO A 88 0.92 -7.92 -5.76
C PRO A 88 1.94 -8.60 -4.85
N GLU A 89 3.18 -8.12 -4.83
CA GLU A 89 4.24 -8.65 -3.98
C GLU A 89 3.95 -8.51 -2.49
N LEU A 90 3.13 -7.52 -2.09
CA LEU A 90 2.72 -7.36 -0.69
C LEU A 90 1.83 -8.50 -0.21
N LEU A 91 1.19 -9.24 -1.11
CA LEU A 91 0.41 -10.44 -0.77
C LEU A 91 1.29 -11.52 -0.14
N ASP A 92 2.56 -11.57 -0.53
CA ASP A 92 3.51 -12.58 -0.06
C ASP A 92 4.07 -12.29 1.34
N GLU A 93 3.85 -11.06 1.89
CA GLU A 93 4.19 -10.72 3.27
C GLU A 93 3.27 -11.39 4.31
N TYR A 94 2.14 -11.97 3.86
CA TYR A 94 1.16 -12.60 4.73
C TYR A 94 1.16 -14.11 4.56
N ASP A 95 1.29 -14.86 5.66
CA ASP A 95 1.16 -16.32 5.64
C ASP A 95 -0.30 -16.75 5.44
N ARG A 96 -1.24 -15.99 6.01
CA ARG A 96 -2.68 -16.29 5.99
C ARG A 96 -3.37 -15.59 4.83
N ASN A 97 -4.35 -16.30 4.24
CA ASN A 97 -5.17 -15.77 3.14
C ASN A 97 -6.45 -15.05 3.62
N ASP A 98 -6.87 -15.25 4.85
CA ASP A 98 -8.15 -14.80 5.39
C ASP A 98 -8.20 -13.30 5.72
N SER A 99 -7.05 -12.64 5.79
CA SER A 99 -6.94 -11.18 5.94
C SER A 99 -6.82 -10.44 4.59
N ILE A 100 -6.80 -11.16 3.47
CA ILE A 100 -6.61 -10.61 2.14
C ILE A 100 -7.94 -10.66 1.37
N PHE A 101 -8.32 -9.51 0.83
CA PHE A 101 -9.51 -9.35 -0.01
C PHE A 101 -9.12 -8.90 -1.41
N ILE A 102 -9.65 -9.58 -2.42
CA ILE A 102 -9.39 -9.27 -3.83
C ILE A 102 -10.60 -8.54 -4.40
N THR A 103 -10.37 -7.33 -4.89
CA THR A 103 -11.36 -6.55 -5.62
C THR A 103 -11.28 -6.92 -7.10
N ARG A 104 -12.42 -7.24 -7.71
CA ARG A 104 -12.54 -7.67 -9.10
C ARG A 104 -13.58 -6.86 -9.84
N ASN A 105 -13.36 -6.65 -11.13
CA ASN A 105 -14.36 -6.08 -12.03
C ASN A 105 -14.82 -7.14 -13.04
N ARG A 106 -15.94 -7.78 -12.75
CA ARG A 106 -16.63 -8.75 -13.61
C ARG A 106 -18.07 -8.31 -13.79
N ASN A 107 -18.35 -7.43 -14.76
CA ASN A 107 -19.67 -6.81 -14.95
C ASN A 107 -20.17 -6.05 -13.69
N GLY A 108 -19.25 -5.47 -12.94
CA GLY A 108 -19.44 -4.79 -11.66
C GLY A 108 -18.33 -5.11 -10.68
N ILE A 109 -18.18 -4.26 -9.67
CA ILE A 109 -17.14 -4.43 -8.64
C ILE A 109 -17.62 -5.46 -7.62
N THR A 110 -16.81 -6.48 -7.39
CA THR A 110 -17.00 -7.50 -6.36
C THR A 110 -15.76 -7.61 -5.48
N VAL A 111 -15.96 -7.99 -4.23
CA VAL A 111 -14.87 -8.22 -3.27
C VAL A 111 -14.97 -9.66 -2.78
N GLU A 112 -13.87 -10.39 -2.82
CA GLU A 112 -13.83 -11.78 -2.39
C GLU A 112 -12.61 -12.04 -1.51
N ASN A 113 -12.81 -12.77 -0.42
CA ASN A 113 -11.70 -13.15 0.47
C ASN A 113 -10.80 -14.17 -0.22
N LEU A 114 -9.48 -13.94 -0.16
CA LEU A 114 -8.50 -14.79 -0.85
C LEU A 114 -8.54 -16.24 -0.37
N SER A 115 -8.92 -16.50 0.89
CA SER A 115 -9.06 -17.87 1.41
C SER A 115 -10.17 -18.68 0.72
N ASN A 116 -11.15 -18.03 0.09
CA ASN A 116 -12.17 -18.69 -0.70
C ASN A 116 -11.66 -19.12 -2.08
N ILE A 117 -10.66 -18.41 -2.60
CA ILE A 117 -10.10 -18.58 -3.95
C ILE A 117 -8.90 -19.52 -3.91
N LEU A 118 -7.92 -19.24 -3.05
CA LEU A 118 -6.70 -20.00 -2.87
C LEU A 118 -6.84 -20.92 -1.65
N LYS A 119 -7.18 -22.18 -1.90
CA LYS A 119 -7.28 -23.22 -0.86
C LYS A 119 -5.92 -23.78 -0.44
N ARG A 120 -4.88 -23.56 -1.26
CA ARG A 120 -3.53 -24.06 -1.04
C ARG A 120 -2.61 -22.89 -0.69
N ASN A 121 -1.73 -23.10 0.28
CA ASN A 121 -0.76 -22.10 0.74
C ASN A 121 0.62 -22.26 0.07
N ASP A 122 0.79 -23.27 -0.80
CA ASP A 122 2.04 -23.55 -1.52
C ASP A 122 2.17 -22.75 -2.84
N ILE A 123 1.13 -22.02 -3.23
CA ILE A 123 1.15 -21.14 -4.38
C ILE A 123 1.52 -19.73 -3.92
N LYS A 124 2.54 -19.17 -4.53
CA LYS A 124 2.93 -17.78 -4.31
C LYS A 124 1.79 -16.86 -4.72
N LYS A 125 1.30 -16.04 -3.80
CA LYS A 125 0.08 -15.24 -3.99
C LYS A 125 0.26 -14.17 -5.06
N SER A 126 1.44 -13.54 -5.12
CA SER A 126 1.79 -12.57 -6.16
C SER A 126 1.76 -13.20 -7.55
N ASP A 127 2.25 -14.44 -7.72
CA ASP A 127 2.23 -15.14 -9.00
C ASP A 127 0.78 -15.48 -9.41
N ALA A 128 -0.05 -15.92 -8.47
CA ALA A 128 -1.48 -16.17 -8.73
C ALA A 128 -2.21 -14.89 -9.18
N TYR A 129 -1.85 -13.74 -8.61
CA TYR A 129 -2.40 -12.45 -9.01
C TYR A 129 -1.94 -12.06 -10.42
N GLN A 130 -0.62 -12.12 -10.68
CA GLN A 130 -0.01 -11.68 -11.94
C GLN A 130 -0.34 -12.58 -13.12
N SER A 131 -0.50 -13.89 -12.90
CA SER A 131 -0.87 -14.85 -13.94
C SER A 131 -2.31 -14.70 -14.45
N GLY A 132 -3.12 -13.85 -13.80
CA GLY A 132 -4.54 -13.71 -14.11
C GLY A 132 -5.41 -14.84 -13.52
N PHE A 133 -4.85 -15.73 -12.72
CA PHE A 133 -5.58 -16.81 -12.04
C PHE A 133 -6.74 -16.26 -11.19
N LEU A 134 -6.56 -15.07 -10.62
CA LEU A 134 -7.58 -14.41 -9.82
C LEU A 134 -8.66 -13.71 -10.66
N GLU A 135 -8.60 -13.76 -11.98
CA GLU A 135 -9.54 -13.17 -12.95
C GLU A 135 -10.17 -11.80 -12.56
N GLY A 136 -10.25 -10.88 -13.50
CA GLY A 136 -10.84 -9.54 -13.27
C GLY A 136 -10.02 -8.58 -12.43
N THR A 137 -8.76 -8.93 -12.08
CA THR A 137 -7.81 -8.08 -11.33
C THR A 137 -6.91 -7.27 -12.25
N THR A 138 -6.70 -7.74 -13.48
CA THR A 138 -5.86 -7.10 -14.50
C THR A 138 -6.67 -6.81 -15.76
N PRO A 139 -6.32 -5.77 -16.55
CA PRO A 139 -6.95 -5.53 -17.83
C PRO A 139 -6.80 -6.74 -18.76
N THR A 140 -7.89 -7.10 -19.45
CA THR A 140 -7.84 -8.19 -20.42
C THR A 140 -7.03 -7.81 -21.65
N TYR A 141 -6.48 -8.82 -22.35
CA TYR A 141 -5.79 -8.62 -23.63
C TYR A 141 -6.67 -7.85 -24.63
N GLU A 142 -7.98 -8.15 -24.67
CA GLU A 142 -8.93 -7.44 -25.52
C GLU A 142 -9.05 -5.96 -25.18
N ALA A 143 -9.08 -5.60 -23.90
CA ALA A 143 -9.10 -4.20 -23.46
C ALA A 143 -7.83 -3.46 -23.90
N HIS A 144 -6.66 -4.10 -23.77
CA HIS A 144 -5.40 -3.56 -24.26
C HIS A 144 -5.41 -3.35 -25.79
N MET A 145 -5.90 -4.32 -26.54
CA MET A 145 -5.99 -4.22 -28.01
C MET A 145 -6.98 -3.16 -28.48
N ARG A 146 -8.12 -3.00 -27.78
CA ARG A 146 -9.09 -1.91 -28.05
C ARG A 146 -8.45 -0.54 -27.85
N LEU A 147 -7.73 -0.34 -26.73
CA LEU A 147 -7.02 0.91 -26.45
C LEU A 147 -5.97 1.21 -27.51
N LYS A 148 -5.13 0.23 -27.86
CA LYS A 148 -4.11 0.38 -28.90
C LYS A 148 -4.73 0.79 -30.26
N LYS A 149 -5.84 0.16 -30.64
CA LYS A 149 -6.57 0.48 -31.87
C LYS A 149 -7.15 1.89 -31.83
N SER A 150 -7.72 2.30 -30.70
CA SER A 150 -8.27 3.65 -30.50
C SER A 150 -7.18 4.72 -30.65
N ILE A 151 -6.01 4.51 -30.03
CA ILE A 151 -4.87 5.42 -30.14
C ILE A 151 -4.37 5.49 -31.59
N ALA A 152 -4.22 4.35 -32.27
CA ALA A 152 -3.77 4.31 -33.66
C ALA A 152 -4.72 5.09 -34.59
N LEU A 153 -6.04 5.01 -34.40
CA LEU A 153 -7.03 5.76 -35.17
C LEU A 153 -6.98 7.27 -34.88
N ALA A 154 -6.63 7.69 -33.68
CA ALA A 154 -6.52 9.09 -33.31
C ALA A 154 -5.24 9.76 -33.84
N LEU A 155 -4.26 8.98 -34.27
CA LEU A 155 -2.99 9.46 -34.83
C LEU A 155 -3.00 9.50 -36.37
N MET A 156 -4.06 9.07 -37.01
CA MET A 156 -4.28 9.15 -38.49
C MET A 156 -5.07 10.38 -38.84
#